data_a578725856e04b50c72996e3c02a6e8c
#
_entry.id   a578725856e04b50c72996e3c02a6e8c
#
_cell.length_a   1.000
_cell.length_b   1.000
_cell.length_c   1.000
_cell.angle_alpha   90.00
_cell.angle_beta   90.00
_cell.angle_gamma   90.00
#
_symmetry.space_group_name_H-M   'P 1'
#
loop_
_entity.id
_entity.type
_entity.pdbx_description
1 polymer ?
#
loop_
_entity_poly.entity_id
_entity_poly.type
_entity_poly.pdbx_seq_one_letter_code
_entity_poly.pdbx_strand_id
1 'polypeptide(L)'
;MLDKKITYTEILKLIEDLLASDGIDTKVDEEMQLIGGDSVFDSMKLVELCLALEDKATDMGFEFDWTSDTAMSKSRSMFRTAGTLIEEFINQSTAK
;
A
#
# COMPACT_ATOMS: atom_id res chain seq x y z
N MET A 1 7.27 -11.36 -15.14
CA MET A 1 7.49 -11.72 -13.72
C MET A 1 7.69 -10.47 -12.88
N LEU A 2 7.03 -10.39 -11.73
CA LEU A 2 7.13 -9.23 -10.84
C LEU A 2 8.44 -9.25 -10.08
N ASP A 3 9.20 -8.16 -10.15
CA ASP A 3 10.41 -8.03 -9.33
C ASP A 3 9.99 -7.42 -7.98
N LYS A 4 10.10 -8.22 -6.93
CA LYS A 4 9.67 -7.84 -5.60
C LYS A 4 10.40 -6.60 -5.09
N LYS A 5 11.71 -6.53 -5.30
CA LYS A 5 12.52 -5.41 -4.84
C LYS A 5 12.15 -4.11 -5.55
N ILE A 6 11.95 -4.17 -6.86
CA ILE A 6 11.54 -3.00 -7.63
C ILE A 6 10.14 -2.56 -7.19
N THR A 7 9.23 -3.51 -6.99
CA THR A 7 7.86 -3.20 -6.54
C THR A 7 7.87 -2.51 -5.17
N TYR A 8 8.68 -3.01 -4.24
CA TYR A 8 8.84 -2.38 -2.93
C TYR A 8 9.27 -0.92 -3.10
N THR A 9 10.31 -0.69 -3.89
CA THR A 9 10.85 0.66 -4.10
C THR A 9 9.80 1.58 -4.70
N GLU A 10 9.07 1.09 -5.71
CA GLU A 10 8.07 1.89 -6.39
C GLU A 10 6.90 2.26 -5.48
N ILE A 11 6.43 1.31 -4.66
CA ILE A 11 5.31 1.58 -3.76
C ILE A 11 5.73 2.49 -2.62
N LEU A 12 6.93 2.32 -2.08
CA LEU A 12 7.44 3.21 -1.04
C LEU A 12 7.53 4.64 -1.56
N LYS A 13 7.99 4.82 -2.80
CA LYS A 13 8.04 6.13 -3.42
C LYS A 13 6.63 6.70 -3.64
N LEU A 14 5.68 5.88 -4.01
CA LEU A 14 4.29 6.29 -4.17
C LEU A 14 3.72 6.81 -2.85
N ILE A 15 4.01 6.12 -1.75
CA ILE A 15 3.59 6.57 -0.41
C ILE A 15 4.25 7.91 -0.08
N GLU A 16 5.54 8.03 -0.34
CA GLU A 16 6.27 9.27 -0.10
C GLU A 16 5.66 10.43 -0.88
N ASP A 17 5.34 10.20 -2.16
CA ASP A 17 4.74 11.23 -3.01
C ASP A 17 3.36 11.65 -2.49
N LEU A 18 2.56 10.69 -2.03
CA LEU A 18 1.24 11.00 -1.45
C LEU A 18 1.37 11.88 -0.20
N LEU A 19 2.30 11.57 0.66
CA LEU A 19 2.53 12.36 1.88
C LEU A 19 3.08 13.73 1.53
N ALA A 20 3.97 13.82 0.57
CA ALA A 20 4.55 15.08 0.13
C ALA A 20 3.50 16.02 -0.43
N SER A 21 2.48 15.48 -1.12
CA SER A 21 1.40 16.30 -1.68
C SER A 21 0.58 17.00 -0.59
N ASP A 22 0.59 16.45 0.63
CA ASP A 22 -0.07 17.05 1.79
C ASP A 22 0.89 17.86 2.65
N GLY A 23 2.12 18.08 2.18
CA GLY A 23 3.13 18.84 2.93
C GLY A 23 3.78 18.03 4.05
N ILE A 24 3.60 16.72 4.06
CA ILE A 24 4.20 15.86 5.08
C ILE A 24 5.57 15.39 4.60
N ASP A 25 6.61 15.81 5.29
CA ASP A 25 7.98 15.43 4.97
C ASP A 25 8.45 14.42 6.02
N THR A 26 8.34 13.14 5.67
CA THR A 26 8.72 12.05 6.56
C THR A 26 9.40 10.97 5.75
N LYS A 27 10.29 10.25 6.41
CA LYS A 27 10.95 9.12 5.77
C LYS A 27 9.97 7.95 5.66
N VAL A 28 9.85 7.39 4.47
CA VAL A 28 8.98 6.26 4.20
C VAL A 28 9.81 5.00 4.06
N ASP A 29 9.52 3.99 4.86
CA ASP A 29 10.15 2.68 4.78
C ASP A 29 9.12 1.59 5.04
N GLU A 30 9.55 0.33 4.95
CA GLU A 30 8.64 -0.79 5.10
C GLU A 30 8.07 -0.93 6.51
N GLU A 31 8.70 -0.34 7.50
CA GLU A 31 8.26 -0.40 8.90
C GLU A 31 7.30 0.74 9.25
N MET A 32 7.05 1.66 8.33
CA MET A 32 6.15 2.77 8.56
C MET A 32 4.74 2.27 8.88
N GLN A 33 4.18 2.71 9.99
CA GLN A 33 2.84 2.33 10.39
C GLN A 33 1.81 3.06 9.54
N LEU A 34 0.83 2.32 9.02
CA LEU A 34 -0.25 2.89 8.22
C LEU A 34 -1.52 3.08 9.04
N ILE A 35 -1.66 2.34 10.14
CA ILE A 35 -2.78 2.49 11.08
C ILE A 35 -2.21 2.53 12.50
N GLY A 36 -2.97 3.14 13.40
CA GLY A 36 -2.55 3.25 14.78
C GLY A 36 -2.32 4.70 15.19
N GLY A 37 -2.04 4.92 16.47
CA GLY A 37 -1.95 6.27 17.04
C GLY A 37 -0.80 7.11 16.53
N ASP A 38 0.30 6.48 16.12
CA ASP A 38 1.49 7.17 15.64
C ASP A 38 1.54 7.27 14.12
N SER A 39 0.49 6.80 13.43
CA SER A 39 0.45 6.84 11.98
C SER A 39 0.25 8.26 11.48
N VAL A 40 0.97 8.61 10.39
CA VAL A 40 0.73 9.87 9.67
C VAL A 40 -0.43 9.75 8.69
N PHE A 41 -0.97 8.55 8.51
CA PHE A 41 -2.10 8.32 7.64
C PHE A 41 -3.41 8.46 8.40
N ASP A 42 -4.36 9.22 7.83
CA ASP A 42 -5.76 9.13 8.25
C ASP A 42 -6.49 8.19 7.29
N SER A 43 -7.79 7.96 7.54
CA SER A 43 -8.55 7.03 6.71
C SER A 43 -8.69 7.51 5.26
N MET A 44 -8.78 8.82 5.03
CA MET A 44 -8.83 9.36 3.67
C MET A 44 -7.53 9.11 2.92
N LYS A 45 -6.42 9.36 3.57
CA LYS A 45 -5.10 9.16 2.95
C LYS A 45 -4.87 7.68 2.65
N LEU A 46 -5.31 6.81 3.53
CA LEU A 46 -5.20 5.37 3.33
C LEU A 46 -6.03 4.92 2.11
N VAL A 47 -7.24 5.47 1.96
CA VAL A 47 -8.08 5.18 0.79
C VAL A 47 -7.40 5.67 -0.48
N GLU A 48 -6.82 6.87 -0.47
CA GLU A 48 -6.07 7.39 -1.62
C GLU A 48 -4.92 6.46 -2.01
N LEU A 49 -4.21 5.94 -1.02
CA LEU A 49 -3.12 4.99 -1.27
C LEU A 49 -3.67 3.71 -1.91
N CYS A 50 -4.77 3.18 -1.40
CA CYS A 50 -5.36 1.96 -1.95
C CYS A 50 -5.83 2.16 -3.39
N LEU A 51 -6.43 3.31 -3.69
CA LEU A 51 -6.85 3.63 -5.06
C LEU A 51 -5.64 3.73 -6.00
N ALA A 52 -4.56 4.33 -5.54
CA ALA A 52 -3.32 4.40 -6.32
C ALA A 52 -2.76 3.00 -6.57
N LEU A 53 -2.85 2.11 -5.58
CA LEU A 53 -2.41 0.73 -5.75
C LEU A 53 -3.30 -0.03 -6.73
N GLU A 54 -4.61 0.23 -6.75
CA GLU A 54 -5.50 -0.35 -7.74
C GLU A 54 -5.09 0.06 -9.16
N ASP A 55 -4.76 1.34 -9.37
CA ASP A 55 -4.29 1.82 -10.66
C ASP A 55 -2.99 1.13 -11.05
N LYS A 56 -2.06 1.02 -10.11
CA LYS A 56 -0.80 0.34 -10.36
C LYS A 56 -1.01 -1.13 -10.72
N ALA A 57 -1.92 -1.80 -10.01
CA ALA A 57 -2.25 -3.20 -10.28
C ALA A 57 -2.83 -3.38 -11.69
N THR A 58 -3.72 -2.48 -12.09
CA THR A 58 -4.31 -2.49 -13.43
C THR A 58 -3.21 -2.38 -14.49
N ASP A 59 -2.26 -1.48 -14.29
CA ASP A 59 -1.11 -1.34 -15.20
C ASP A 59 -0.26 -2.61 -15.25
N MET A 60 -0.23 -3.36 -14.17
CA MET A 60 0.55 -4.60 -14.07
C MET A 60 -0.25 -5.83 -14.51
N GLY A 61 -1.54 -5.67 -14.81
CA GLY A 61 -2.36 -6.74 -15.34
C GLY A 61 -3.14 -7.56 -14.31
N PHE A 62 -3.36 -7.02 -13.11
CA PHE A 62 -4.17 -7.71 -12.10
C PHE A 62 -5.03 -6.69 -11.34
N GLU A 63 -5.93 -7.18 -10.50
CA GLU A 63 -6.76 -6.33 -9.66
C GLU A 63 -6.29 -6.43 -8.21
N PHE A 64 -6.05 -5.28 -7.60
CA PHE A 64 -5.70 -5.24 -6.18
C PHE A 64 -6.99 -5.17 -5.36
N ASP A 65 -7.25 -6.23 -4.61
CA ASP A 65 -8.45 -6.35 -3.79
C ASP A 65 -8.18 -5.86 -2.37
N TRP A 66 -8.90 -4.82 -1.98
CA TRP A 66 -8.82 -4.29 -0.61
C TRP A 66 -10.21 -4.01 -0.01
N THR A 67 -11.27 -4.34 -0.74
CA THR A 67 -12.64 -4.02 -0.32
C THR A 67 -13.55 -5.23 -0.16
N SER A 68 -13.13 -6.43 -0.62
CA SER A 68 -13.94 -7.64 -0.45
C SER A 68 -13.97 -8.07 1.02
N ASP A 69 -14.87 -8.99 1.35
CA ASP A 69 -14.95 -9.54 2.69
C ASP A 69 -13.63 -10.16 3.14
N THR A 70 -12.95 -10.85 2.22
CA THR A 70 -11.65 -11.43 2.50
C THR A 70 -10.61 -10.36 2.81
N ALA A 71 -10.58 -9.30 2.01
CA ALA A 71 -9.66 -8.20 2.22
C ALA A 71 -9.97 -7.45 3.53
N MET A 72 -11.24 -7.26 3.83
CA MET A 72 -11.64 -6.58 5.07
C MET A 72 -11.23 -7.39 6.31
N SER A 73 -11.29 -8.71 6.24
CA SER A 73 -10.84 -9.55 7.36
C SER A 73 -9.34 -9.48 7.56
N LYS A 74 -8.58 -9.14 6.52
CA LYS A 74 -7.13 -8.97 6.58
C LYS A 74 -6.68 -7.54 6.83
N SER A 75 -7.60 -6.59 6.87
CA SER A 75 -7.24 -5.16 6.83
C SER A 75 -6.30 -4.75 7.95
N ARG A 76 -6.48 -5.26 9.16
CA ARG A 76 -5.58 -4.96 10.27
C ARG A 76 -4.16 -5.40 10.00
N SER A 77 -3.99 -6.60 9.45
CA SER A 77 -2.66 -7.13 9.14
C SER A 77 -2.09 -6.45 7.91
N MET A 78 -2.93 -6.24 6.89
CA MET A 78 -2.52 -5.66 5.62
C MET A 78 -2.04 -4.22 5.79
N PHE A 79 -2.75 -3.42 6.59
CA PHE A 79 -2.45 -2.01 6.77
C PHE A 79 -1.59 -1.72 8.00
N ARG A 80 -1.06 -2.74 8.61
CA ARG A 80 -0.23 -2.58 9.81
C ARG A 80 1.01 -1.72 9.53
N THR A 81 1.72 -2.05 8.45
CA THR A 81 2.89 -1.27 8.01
C THR A 81 2.88 -1.19 6.50
N ALA A 82 3.70 -0.28 5.95
CA ALA A 82 3.88 -0.20 4.51
C ALA A 82 4.36 -1.53 3.94
N GLY A 83 5.27 -2.20 4.65
CA GLY A 83 5.78 -3.50 4.21
C GLY A 83 4.70 -4.56 4.10
N THR A 84 3.80 -4.64 5.09
CA THR A 84 2.71 -5.63 5.03
C THR A 84 1.73 -5.35 3.90
N LEU A 85 1.48 -4.07 3.61
CA LEU A 85 0.64 -3.69 2.48
C LEU A 85 1.30 -4.09 1.16
N ILE A 86 2.59 -3.81 1.03
CA ILE A 86 3.34 -4.16 -0.19
C ILE A 86 3.37 -5.67 -0.38
N GLU A 87 3.57 -6.43 0.70
CA GLU A 87 3.56 -7.89 0.63
C GLU A 87 2.21 -8.41 0.14
N GLU A 88 1.11 -7.85 0.63
CA GLU A 88 -0.21 -8.25 0.17
C GLU A 88 -0.41 -7.91 -1.31
N PHE A 89 0.05 -6.73 -1.73
CA PHE A 89 0.01 -6.34 -3.14
C PHE A 89 0.74 -7.36 -4.02
N ILE A 90 1.94 -7.75 -3.60
CA ILE A 90 2.74 -8.73 -4.35
C ILE A 90 2.05 -10.09 -4.36
N ASN A 91 1.52 -10.52 -3.21
CA ASN A 91 0.82 -11.80 -3.11
C ASN A 91 -0.36 -11.85 -4.08
N GLN A 92 -1.12 -10.79 -4.16
CA GLN A 92 -2.26 -10.74 -5.09
C GLN A 92 -1.80 -10.77 -6.54
N SER A 93 -0.67 -10.15 -6.84
CA SER A 93 -0.14 -10.14 -8.21
C SER A 93 0.28 -11.52 -8.67
N THR A 94 0.63 -12.40 -7.74
CA THR A 94 1.09 -13.76 -8.05
C THR A 94 0.03 -14.83 -7.85
N ALA A 95 -1.15 -14.48 -7.33
CA ALA A 95 -2.20 -15.41 -6.94
C ALA A 95 -3.16 -15.76 -8.07
N LYS A 96 -2.74 -15.68 -9.30
CA LYS A 96 -3.59 -15.99 -10.47
C LYS A 96 -3.56 -17.47 -10.81
#